data_60111c6d7c9fd47552e590bdbea4c727
#
_entry.id   60111c6d7c9fd47552e590bdbea4c727
#
_cell.length_a   1.000
_cell.length_b   1.000
_cell.length_c   1.000
_cell.angle_alpha   90.00
_cell.angle_beta   90.00
_cell.angle_gamma   90.00
#
_symmetry.space_group_name_H-M   'P 1'
#
loop_
_entity.id
_entity.type
_entity.pdbx_description
1 polymer ?
#
loop_
_entity_poly.entity_id
_entity_poly.type
_entity_poly.pdbx_seq_one_letter_code
_entity_poly.pdbx_strand_id
1 'polypeptide(L)'
;MEIIDLTVHELQETLKSKEITVEEVTKAYADRIKEKEGDVQAFVTTLEKEAVEQAKSIQKDIEDGKITGDFAGIPIGIKDNMCTKGVKTTCSSKMLENFVAPYDATVVEKLNDEHLIDLGKLNMDEFAMGASTEYSAFKKTRNPWNLNTVPGGSSGGSAAAVAAGMVPWALGSDTGGSIRQPASFCGVVGLKPTYGLVSRFGLVAFASSLDQIGPITKDVTDSAMLLNLIAGHDEKDTTSENIPKKDYTKALKGDVKGLKIGIPKQYYGEGINEEVKAKLQEAIETYKK
;
A
#
# COMPACT_ATOMS: atom_id res chain seq x y z
N MET A 1 0.04 -8.60 22.30
CA MET A 1 -0.10 -8.35 20.86
C MET A 1 1.24 -7.82 20.40
N GLU A 2 1.81 -8.33 19.34
CA GLU A 2 3.10 -7.81 18.82
C GLU A 2 2.85 -6.52 18.01
N ILE A 3 3.83 -5.61 17.99
CA ILE A 3 3.70 -4.32 17.25
C ILE A 3 3.30 -4.55 15.80
N ILE A 4 3.85 -5.59 15.16
CA ILE A 4 3.58 -5.92 13.75
C ILE A 4 2.15 -6.42 13.49
N ASP A 5 1.41 -6.82 14.51
CA ASP A 5 0.01 -7.26 14.38
C ASP A 5 -0.97 -6.08 14.38
N LEU A 6 -0.57 -4.95 14.98
CA LEU A 6 -1.41 -3.76 15.09
C LEU A 6 -1.77 -3.20 13.70
N THR A 7 -2.98 -2.69 13.58
CA THR A 7 -3.40 -1.84 12.46
C THR A 7 -2.75 -0.45 12.59
N VAL A 8 -2.81 0.37 11.54
CA VAL A 8 -2.21 1.71 11.61
C VAL A 8 -2.93 2.61 12.61
N HIS A 9 -4.26 2.53 12.69
CA HIS A 9 -4.99 3.33 13.68
C HIS A 9 -4.68 2.88 15.13
N GLU A 10 -4.45 1.59 15.39
CA GLU A 10 -3.99 1.11 16.69
C GLU A 10 -2.54 1.55 16.99
N LEU A 11 -1.63 1.50 15.98
CA LEU A 11 -0.28 2.05 16.12
C LEU A 11 -0.31 3.55 16.45
N GLN A 12 -1.21 4.29 15.82
CA GLN A 12 -1.41 5.72 16.08
C GLN A 12 -1.83 5.99 17.53
N GLU A 13 -2.76 5.20 18.06
CA GLU A 13 -3.22 5.31 19.45
C GLU A 13 -2.09 4.98 20.44
N THR A 14 -1.34 3.89 20.19
CA THR A 14 -0.24 3.48 21.08
C THR A 14 0.96 4.42 21.04
N LEU A 15 1.25 5.04 19.90
CA LEU A 15 2.25 6.11 19.79
C LEU A 15 1.81 7.38 20.54
N LYS A 16 0.55 7.79 20.39
CA LYS A 16 -0.03 8.95 21.11
C LYS A 16 -0.05 8.76 22.62
N SER A 17 -0.38 7.56 23.09
CA SER A 17 -0.33 7.23 24.52
C SER A 17 1.09 7.08 25.07
N LYS A 18 2.11 7.08 24.19
CA LYS A 18 3.52 6.85 24.53
C LYS A 18 3.79 5.47 25.14
N GLU A 19 2.92 4.49 24.85
CA GLU A 19 3.14 3.08 25.23
C GLU A 19 4.26 2.45 24.42
N ILE A 20 4.45 2.92 23.18
CA ILE A 20 5.53 2.54 22.28
C ILE A 20 6.15 3.79 21.65
N THR A 21 7.40 3.69 21.22
CA THR A 21 8.15 4.75 20.54
C THR A 21 8.19 4.51 19.02
N VAL A 22 8.46 5.58 18.25
CA VAL A 22 8.68 5.49 16.80
C VAL A 22 9.86 4.56 16.49
N GLU A 23 10.92 4.59 17.33
CA GLU A 23 12.07 3.71 17.15
C GLU A 23 11.71 2.23 17.33
N GLU A 24 10.89 1.89 18.35
CA GLU A 24 10.43 0.52 18.59
C GLU A 24 9.56 0.02 17.45
N VAL A 25 8.62 0.85 16.96
CA VAL A 25 7.78 0.51 15.81
C VAL A 25 8.64 0.24 14.58
N THR A 26 9.51 1.18 14.21
CA THR A 26 10.35 1.04 13.02
C THR A 26 11.29 -0.16 13.13
N LYS A 27 11.86 -0.39 14.31
CA LYS A 27 12.72 -1.55 14.55
C LYS A 27 11.95 -2.86 14.43
N ALA A 28 10.73 -2.96 14.94
CA ALA A 28 9.91 -4.17 14.84
C ALA A 28 9.66 -4.55 13.37
N TYR A 29 9.29 -3.58 12.52
CA TYR A 29 9.11 -3.82 11.09
C TYR A 29 10.43 -4.11 10.36
N ALA A 30 11.52 -3.42 10.69
CA ALA A 30 12.85 -3.72 10.11
C ALA A 30 13.31 -5.14 10.45
N ASP A 31 13.12 -5.61 11.68
CA ASP A 31 13.44 -6.97 12.10
C ASP A 31 12.51 -7.99 11.41
N ARG A 32 11.23 -7.65 11.22
CA ARG A 32 10.29 -8.49 10.48
C ARG A 32 10.66 -8.62 8.99
N ILE A 33 11.12 -7.55 8.36
CA ILE A 33 11.63 -7.60 6.98
C ILE A 33 12.82 -8.57 6.91
N LYS A 34 13.80 -8.46 7.79
CA LYS A 34 14.95 -9.37 7.83
C LYS A 34 14.54 -10.83 8.00
N GLU A 35 13.52 -11.09 8.81
CA GLU A 35 13.01 -12.46 9.05
C GLU A 35 12.33 -13.04 7.80
N LYS A 36 11.52 -12.25 7.09
CA LYS A 36 10.60 -12.75 6.06
C LYS A 36 11.04 -12.51 4.62
N GLU A 37 11.91 -11.53 4.37
CA GLU A 37 12.28 -11.16 2.99
C GLU A 37 12.95 -12.30 2.22
N GLY A 38 13.70 -13.16 2.88
CA GLY A 38 14.31 -14.35 2.25
C GLY A 38 13.27 -15.30 1.64
N ASP A 39 12.12 -15.43 2.27
CA ASP A 39 11.03 -16.31 1.84
C ASP A 39 10.02 -15.60 0.93
N VAL A 40 9.54 -14.42 1.34
CA VAL A 40 8.44 -13.70 0.66
C VAL A 40 8.94 -12.94 -0.56
N GLN A 41 10.14 -12.36 -0.50
CA GLN A 41 10.74 -11.56 -1.57
C GLN A 41 9.86 -10.38 -2.02
N ALA A 42 9.36 -9.63 -1.04
CA ALA A 42 8.41 -8.53 -1.27
C ALA A 42 9.08 -7.21 -1.68
N PHE A 43 10.37 -7.00 -1.39
CA PHE A 43 11.09 -5.76 -1.67
C PHE A 43 12.07 -5.91 -2.82
N VAL A 44 12.21 -4.87 -3.65
CA VAL A 44 13.33 -4.70 -4.60
C VAL A 44 14.48 -4.00 -3.90
N THR A 45 14.16 -2.98 -3.11
CA THR A 45 15.13 -2.20 -2.32
C THR A 45 14.57 -2.04 -0.91
N THR A 46 15.35 -2.39 0.10
CA THR A 46 15.02 -2.15 1.51
C THR A 46 15.76 -0.95 2.04
N LEU A 47 15.15 -0.18 2.95
CA LEU A 47 15.68 1.05 3.54
C LEU A 47 15.74 0.94 5.09
N GLU A 48 15.87 -0.27 5.64
CA GLU A 48 15.76 -0.49 7.10
C GLU A 48 16.76 0.34 7.91
N LYS A 49 17.97 0.56 7.41
CA LYS A 49 18.99 1.36 8.13
C LYS A 49 18.63 2.83 8.13
N GLU A 50 18.27 3.36 6.97
CA GLU A 50 17.83 4.74 6.78
C GLU A 50 16.56 5.03 7.59
N ALA A 51 15.62 4.07 7.59
CA ALA A 51 14.37 4.14 8.34
C ALA A 51 14.61 4.21 9.85
N VAL A 52 15.53 3.41 10.39
CA VAL A 52 15.88 3.44 11.83
C VAL A 52 16.52 4.77 12.21
N GLU A 53 17.40 5.33 11.38
CA GLU A 53 17.99 6.65 11.64
C GLU A 53 16.95 7.77 11.55
N GLN A 54 16.04 7.69 10.57
CA GLN A 54 14.92 8.62 10.44
C GLN A 54 13.99 8.54 11.66
N ALA A 55 13.70 7.34 12.16
CA ALA A 55 12.88 7.12 13.35
C ALA A 55 13.40 7.83 14.57
N LYS A 56 14.72 7.80 14.81
CA LYS A 56 15.36 8.52 15.93
C LYS A 56 15.17 10.03 15.81
N SER A 57 15.32 10.57 14.59
CA SER A 57 15.15 12.00 14.37
C SER A 57 13.69 12.42 14.59
N ILE A 58 12.73 11.66 14.05
CA ILE A 58 11.29 11.93 14.20
C ILE A 58 10.88 11.80 15.68
N GLN A 59 11.34 10.75 16.38
CA GLN A 59 11.06 10.58 17.81
C GLN A 59 11.48 11.81 18.60
N LYS A 60 12.70 12.27 18.37
CA LYS A 60 13.23 13.48 19.03
C LYS A 60 12.41 14.73 18.69
N ASP A 61 12.03 14.92 17.44
CA ASP A 61 11.26 16.10 17.01
C ASP A 61 9.83 16.08 17.56
N ILE A 62 9.24 14.90 17.79
CA ILE A 62 8.00 14.74 18.53
C ILE A 62 8.18 15.12 20.00
N GLU A 63 9.23 14.66 20.66
CA GLU A 63 9.54 14.98 22.06
C GLU A 63 9.81 16.48 22.27
N ASP A 64 10.50 17.10 21.31
CA ASP A 64 10.75 18.54 21.28
C ASP A 64 9.54 19.39 20.92
N GLY A 65 8.39 18.75 20.57
CA GLY A 65 7.15 19.42 20.16
C GLY A 65 7.20 20.08 18.78
N LYS A 66 8.18 19.73 17.94
CA LYS A 66 8.32 20.26 16.56
C LYS A 66 7.39 19.55 15.58
N ILE A 67 7.11 18.26 15.81
CA ILE A 67 6.21 17.44 15.04
C ILE A 67 5.01 17.08 15.91
N THR A 68 3.79 17.35 15.40
CA THR A 68 2.52 17.08 16.11
C THR A 68 1.53 16.27 15.25
N GLY A 69 1.97 15.81 14.07
CA GLY A 69 1.13 15.05 13.14
C GLY A 69 0.79 13.66 13.67
N ASP A 70 -0.45 13.24 13.42
CA ASP A 70 -1.00 11.97 13.90
C ASP A 70 -0.34 10.73 13.26
N PHE A 71 0.33 10.89 12.12
CA PHE A 71 0.97 9.80 11.37
C PHE A 71 2.50 9.79 11.47
N ALA A 72 3.06 10.74 12.21
CA ALA A 72 4.51 10.89 12.33
C ALA A 72 5.16 9.62 12.88
N GLY A 73 6.12 9.08 12.13
CA GLY A 73 6.87 7.89 12.49
C GLY A 73 6.19 6.57 12.15
N ILE A 74 5.01 6.57 11.50
CA ILE A 74 4.39 5.34 11.03
C ILE A 74 5.11 4.84 9.77
N PRO A 75 5.58 3.57 9.75
CA PRO A 75 6.25 3.01 8.59
C PRO A 75 5.30 2.76 7.42
N ILE A 76 5.83 2.81 6.19
CA ILE A 76 5.10 2.50 4.95
C ILE A 76 6.00 1.80 3.94
N GLY A 77 5.40 1.00 3.05
CA GLY A 77 6.07 0.46 1.86
C GLY A 77 5.54 1.10 0.58
N ILE A 78 6.41 1.38 -0.39
CA ILE A 78 6.07 2.08 -1.62
C ILE A 78 6.34 1.19 -2.83
N LYS A 79 5.32 0.93 -3.67
CA LYS A 79 5.52 0.16 -4.91
C LYS A 79 6.61 0.80 -5.79
N ASP A 80 7.44 -0.02 -6.41
CA ASP A 80 8.68 0.41 -7.10
C ASP A 80 8.49 1.14 -8.43
N ASN A 81 7.28 1.58 -8.74
CA ASN A 81 6.99 2.48 -9.87
C ASN A 81 6.65 3.93 -9.46
N MET A 82 6.74 4.26 -8.18
CA MET A 82 6.57 5.62 -7.67
C MET A 82 7.93 6.23 -7.38
N CYS A 83 8.25 7.34 -8.02
CA CYS A 83 9.52 8.06 -7.82
C CYS A 83 9.66 8.47 -6.34
N THR A 84 10.77 8.05 -5.74
CA THR A 84 11.18 8.43 -4.39
C THR A 84 12.57 9.05 -4.47
N LYS A 85 12.67 10.33 -4.20
CA LYS A 85 13.91 11.13 -4.39
C LYS A 85 15.10 10.52 -3.67
N GLY A 86 16.19 10.32 -4.39
CA GLY A 86 17.41 9.73 -3.84
C GLY A 86 17.36 8.21 -3.68
N VAL A 87 16.22 7.56 -3.98
CA VAL A 87 16.04 6.11 -3.90
C VAL A 87 15.89 5.53 -5.30
N LYS A 88 16.38 4.32 -5.49
CA LYS A 88 16.18 3.57 -6.74
C LYS A 88 14.68 3.37 -7.01
N THR A 89 14.25 3.66 -8.23
CA THR A 89 12.88 3.43 -8.70
C THR A 89 12.97 2.65 -10.01
N THR A 90 12.89 1.33 -9.93
CA THR A 90 13.29 0.45 -11.04
C THR A 90 12.12 -0.10 -11.84
N CYS A 91 10.88 0.04 -11.35
CA CYS A 91 9.71 -0.65 -11.92
C CYS A 91 9.93 -2.17 -12.07
N SER A 92 10.76 -2.76 -11.20
CA SER A 92 11.22 -4.15 -11.27
C SER A 92 11.84 -4.54 -12.61
N SER A 93 12.46 -3.58 -13.31
CA SER A 93 13.13 -3.76 -14.61
C SER A 93 14.63 -3.51 -14.52
N LYS A 94 15.42 -4.36 -15.19
CA LYS A 94 16.86 -4.12 -15.36
C LYS A 94 17.18 -2.88 -16.19
N MET A 95 16.25 -2.40 -17.00
CA MET A 95 16.42 -1.16 -17.75
C MET A 95 16.60 0.06 -16.83
N LEU A 96 15.96 0.03 -15.67
CA LEU A 96 16.00 1.08 -14.65
C LEU A 96 16.78 0.69 -13.39
N GLU A 97 17.53 -0.41 -13.38
CA GLU A 97 18.21 -0.93 -12.18
C GLU A 97 19.13 0.09 -11.49
N ASN A 98 19.64 1.05 -12.25
CA ASN A 98 20.53 2.10 -11.76
C ASN A 98 19.85 3.48 -11.72
N PHE A 99 18.56 3.56 -12.00
CA PHE A 99 17.82 4.81 -11.95
C PHE A 99 17.51 5.21 -10.52
N VAL A 100 18.11 6.31 -10.07
CA VAL A 100 17.81 6.97 -8.80
C VAL A 100 16.91 8.16 -9.11
N ALA A 101 15.72 8.19 -8.55
CA ALA A 101 14.76 9.24 -8.85
C ALA A 101 15.26 10.62 -8.36
N PRO A 102 15.25 11.66 -9.22
CA PRO A 102 15.72 13.00 -8.85
C PRO A 102 14.65 13.83 -8.10
N TYR A 103 13.42 13.34 -8.03
CA TYR A 103 12.28 13.99 -7.41
C TYR A 103 11.33 12.96 -6.79
N ASP A 104 10.45 13.41 -5.91
CA ASP A 104 9.39 12.61 -5.32
C ASP A 104 8.12 12.63 -6.19
N ALA A 105 7.41 11.51 -6.26
CA ALA A 105 6.02 11.51 -6.70
C ALA A 105 5.17 12.31 -5.71
N THR A 106 4.09 12.94 -6.16
CA THR A 106 3.22 13.75 -5.29
C THR A 106 2.70 12.97 -4.08
N VAL A 107 2.40 11.68 -4.25
CA VAL A 107 2.00 10.83 -3.12
C VAL A 107 3.14 10.68 -2.10
N VAL A 108 4.38 10.58 -2.55
CA VAL A 108 5.57 10.49 -1.67
C VAL A 108 5.82 11.82 -0.97
N GLU A 109 5.70 12.96 -1.67
CA GLU A 109 5.76 14.29 -1.04
C GLU A 109 4.75 14.38 0.13
N LYS A 110 3.49 13.98 -0.10
CA LYS A 110 2.43 13.99 0.93
C LYS A 110 2.71 13.06 2.12
N LEU A 111 3.31 11.89 1.88
CA LEU A 111 3.72 10.99 2.96
C LEU A 111 4.88 11.59 3.78
N ASN A 112 5.83 12.24 3.11
CA ASN A 112 6.95 12.91 3.76
C ASN A 112 6.49 14.12 4.60
N ASP A 113 5.51 14.88 4.11
CA ASP A 113 4.90 16.01 4.84
C ASP A 113 4.21 15.56 6.14
N GLU A 114 3.70 14.33 6.18
CA GLU A 114 3.11 13.71 7.38
C GLU A 114 4.15 12.91 8.19
N HIS A 115 5.43 13.01 7.83
CA HIS A 115 6.56 12.35 8.50
C HIS A 115 6.47 10.82 8.59
N LEU A 116 5.90 10.16 7.57
CA LEU A 116 5.94 8.70 7.47
C LEU A 116 7.35 8.21 7.17
N ILE A 117 7.63 6.96 7.52
CA ILE A 117 8.94 6.34 7.34
C ILE A 117 8.87 5.31 6.20
N ASP A 118 9.57 5.58 5.08
CA ASP A 118 9.68 4.63 3.97
C ASP A 118 10.59 3.44 4.35
N LEU A 119 10.03 2.23 4.38
CA LEU A 119 10.80 0.99 4.62
C LEU A 119 11.42 0.40 3.35
N GLY A 120 11.03 0.91 2.18
CA GLY A 120 11.62 0.49 0.91
C GLY A 120 10.65 0.36 -0.25
N LYS A 121 11.22 -0.06 -1.38
CA LYS A 121 10.53 -0.19 -2.67
C LYS A 121 10.06 -1.62 -2.86
N LEU A 122 8.74 -1.76 -3.02
CA LEU A 122 8.05 -3.04 -3.09
C LEU A 122 8.02 -3.61 -4.51
N ASN A 123 8.28 -4.90 -4.61
CA ASN A 123 8.39 -5.64 -5.86
C ASN A 123 7.06 -5.64 -6.65
N MET A 124 7.17 -5.75 -7.94
CA MET A 124 6.04 -5.67 -8.86
C MET A 124 6.32 -6.46 -10.15
N ASP A 125 5.31 -6.72 -10.96
CA ASP A 125 5.55 -7.10 -12.34
C ASP A 125 6.22 -5.97 -13.10
N GLU A 126 7.17 -6.29 -13.99
CA GLU A 126 7.97 -5.31 -14.74
C GLU A 126 7.08 -4.27 -15.42
N PHE A 127 7.32 -2.96 -15.15
CA PHE A 127 6.52 -1.83 -15.63
C PHE A 127 5.01 -1.95 -15.36
N ALA A 128 4.62 -2.64 -14.29
CA ALA A 128 3.24 -2.93 -13.91
C ALA A 128 2.46 -3.81 -14.92
N MET A 129 3.15 -4.47 -15.84
CA MET A 129 2.58 -5.30 -16.91
C MET A 129 2.54 -6.77 -16.49
N GLY A 130 1.60 -7.13 -15.62
CA GLY A 130 1.43 -8.50 -15.15
C GLY A 130 0.38 -8.62 -14.06
N ALA A 131 0.12 -9.84 -13.61
CA ALA A 131 -0.90 -10.17 -12.63
C ALA A 131 -0.44 -11.22 -11.59
N SER A 132 0.88 -11.45 -11.48
CA SER A 132 1.43 -12.50 -10.59
C SER A 132 2.67 -12.08 -9.81
N THR A 133 3.31 -10.98 -10.19
CA THR A 133 4.63 -10.52 -9.69
C THR A 133 5.76 -11.54 -9.97
N GLU A 134 5.55 -12.42 -10.94
CA GLU A 134 6.58 -13.32 -11.46
C GLU A 134 7.45 -12.66 -12.54
N TYR A 135 6.96 -11.58 -13.15
CA TYR A 135 7.64 -10.87 -14.23
C TYR A 135 8.62 -9.80 -13.74
N SER A 136 8.88 -9.73 -12.43
CA SER A 136 9.99 -8.91 -11.92
C SER A 136 11.33 -9.44 -12.44
N ALA A 137 12.18 -8.51 -12.91
CA ALA A 137 13.51 -8.85 -13.41
C ALA A 137 14.52 -9.18 -12.28
N PHE A 138 14.15 -8.97 -11.02
CA PHE A 138 15.04 -9.15 -9.86
C PHE A 138 14.71 -10.39 -9.04
N LYS A 139 13.45 -10.58 -8.67
CA LYS A 139 13.02 -11.71 -7.83
C LYS A 139 11.52 -11.96 -7.98
N LYS A 140 11.07 -13.16 -7.61
CA LYS A 140 9.65 -13.54 -7.65
C LYS A 140 9.06 -13.44 -6.26
N THR A 141 8.14 -12.52 -6.05
CA THR A 141 7.39 -12.42 -4.79
C THR A 141 6.50 -13.64 -4.60
N ARG A 142 6.44 -14.16 -3.39
CA ARG A 142 5.62 -15.31 -3.01
C ARG A 142 4.48 -14.89 -2.11
N ASN A 143 3.37 -15.60 -2.19
CA ASN A 143 2.25 -15.38 -1.31
C ASN A 143 2.59 -15.84 0.13
N PRO A 144 2.50 -14.98 1.16
CA PRO A 144 2.85 -15.33 2.52
C PRO A 144 2.05 -16.50 3.12
N TRP A 145 0.82 -16.71 2.65
CA TRP A 145 -0.04 -17.81 3.11
C TRP A 145 0.40 -19.16 2.57
N ASN A 146 0.99 -19.18 1.38
CA ASN A 146 1.57 -20.38 0.77
C ASN A 146 2.68 -19.97 -0.19
N LEU A 147 3.93 -20.17 0.22
CA LEU A 147 5.12 -19.77 -0.53
C LEU A 147 5.29 -20.45 -1.91
N ASN A 148 4.47 -21.45 -2.22
CA ASN A 148 4.42 -22.07 -3.53
C ASN A 148 3.42 -21.42 -4.49
N THR A 149 2.72 -20.37 -4.07
CA THR A 149 1.72 -19.66 -4.85
C THR A 149 2.10 -18.19 -5.04
N VAL A 150 1.50 -17.56 -6.07
CA VAL A 150 1.74 -16.16 -6.40
C VAL A 150 0.93 -15.24 -5.48
N PRO A 151 1.43 -14.04 -5.17
CA PRO A 151 0.71 -13.03 -4.40
C PRO A 151 -0.33 -12.27 -5.24
N GLY A 152 -0.39 -12.53 -6.55
CA GLY A 152 -1.04 -11.67 -7.52
C GLY A 152 -0.13 -10.51 -7.99
N GLY A 153 -0.69 -9.60 -8.75
CA GLY A 153 0.08 -8.47 -9.33
C GLY A 153 -0.83 -7.44 -10.05
N SER A 154 -0.21 -6.35 -10.49
CA SER A 154 1.23 -6.09 -10.47
C SER A 154 1.76 -5.59 -9.13
N SER A 155 0.94 -5.24 -8.12
CA SER A 155 1.37 -4.79 -6.78
C SER A 155 1.51 -5.97 -5.80
N GLY A 156 2.06 -7.11 -6.26
CA GLY A 156 2.18 -8.31 -5.42
C GLY A 156 3.13 -8.14 -4.24
N GLY A 157 4.23 -7.40 -4.41
CA GLY A 157 5.12 -7.06 -3.31
C GLY A 157 4.42 -6.24 -2.22
N SER A 158 3.59 -5.25 -2.63
CA SER A 158 2.82 -4.43 -1.68
C SER A 158 1.82 -5.26 -0.87
N ALA A 159 1.05 -6.13 -1.55
CA ALA A 159 0.08 -6.99 -0.87
C ALA A 159 0.76 -8.04 0.02
N ALA A 160 1.82 -8.66 -0.46
CA ALA A 160 2.57 -9.67 0.29
C ALA A 160 3.26 -9.07 1.53
N ALA A 161 3.84 -7.86 1.41
CA ALA A 161 4.49 -7.19 2.54
C ALA A 161 3.50 -6.88 3.66
N VAL A 162 2.29 -6.38 3.34
CA VAL A 162 1.24 -6.12 4.32
C VAL A 162 0.76 -7.44 4.95
N ALA A 163 0.47 -8.45 4.14
CA ALA A 163 -0.01 -9.75 4.61
C ALA A 163 1.00 -10.49 5.51
N ALA A 164 2.31 -10.30 5.26
CA ALA A 164 3.38 -10.90 6.06
C ALA A 164 3.75 -10.06 7.30
N GLY A 165 3.10 -8.92 7.53
CA GLY A 165 3.44 -8.00 8.62
C GLY A 165 4.79 -7.32 8.46
N MET A 166 5.31 -7.21 7.23
CA MET A 166 6.58 -6.55 6.93
C MET A 166 6.43 -5.02 6.85
N VAL A 167 5.24 -4.55 6.59
CA VAL A 167 4.82 -3.16 6.66
C VAL A 167 3.39 -3.08 7.21
N PRO A 168 2.99 -2.01 7.92
CA PRO A 168 1.62 -1.89 8.41
C PRO A 168 0.64 -1.59 7.28
N TRP A 169 1.05 -0.83 6.28
CA TRP A 169 0.34 -0.49 5.05
C TRP A 169 1.30 -0.23 3.90
N ALA A 170 0.77 -0.14 2.68
CA ALA A 170 1.57 0.10 1.49
C ALA A 170 0.80 0.89 0.43
N LEU A 171 1.53 1.54 -0.48
CA LEU A 171 0.99 2.03 -1.73
C LEU A 171 1.16 1.00 -2.85
N GLY A 172 0.11 0.85 -3.64
CA GLY A 172 0.10 0.13 -4.90
C GLY A 172 -0.35 1.02 -6.06
N SER A 173 -0.33 0.49 -7.28
CA SER A 173 -0.93 1.11 -8.47
C SER A 173 -1.83 0.12 -9.18
N ASP A 174 -2.94 0.59 -9.72
CA ASP A 174 -3.98 -0.23 -10.37
C ASP A 174 -4.37 0.38 -11.71
N THR A 175 -4.27 -0.41 -12.75
CA THR A 175 -4.69 -0.08 -14.12
C THR A 175 -5.88 -0.94 -14.51
N GLY A 176 -5.77 -2.25 -14.27
CA GLY A 176 -6.78 -3.25 -14.59
C GLY A 176 -7.01 -4.27 -13.46
N GLY A 177 -6.70 -3.91 -12.19
CA GLY A 177 -6.84 -4.80 -11.04
C GLY A 177 -5.58 -4.91 -10.17
N SER A 178 -4.51 -4.18 -10.51
CA SER A 178 -3.17 -4.40 -9.92
C SER A 178 -2.99 -3.95 -8.45
N ILE A 179 -4.02 -3.42 -7.81
CA ILE A 179 -4.17 -3.29 -6.34
C ILE A 179 -5.15 -4.34 -5.82
N ARG A 180 -6.34 -4.39 -6.42
CA ARG A 180 -7.47 -5.18 -5.94
C ARG A 180 -7.23 -6.68 -6.00
N GLN A 181 -6.64 -7.15 -7.10
CA GLN A 181 -6.39 -8.57 -7.32
C GLN A 181 -5.30 -9.11 -6.36
N PRO A 182 -4.10 -8.51 -6.23
CA PRO A 182 -3.12 -9.00 -5.27
C PRO A 182 -3.58 -8.84 -3.81
N ALA A 183 -4.35 -7.80 -3.48
CA ALA A 183 -4.94 -7.68 -2.15
C ALA A 183 -5.90 -8.84 -1.84
N SER A 184 -6.74 -9.23 -2.81
CA SER A 184 -7.62 -10.40 -2.69
C SER A 184 -6.84 -11.69 -2.51
N PHE A 185 -5.75 -11.90 -3.26
CA PHE A 185 -4.92 -13.11 -3.18
C PHE A 185 -4.16 -13.23 -1.86
N CYS A 186 -3.77 -12.10 -1.28
CA CYS A 186 -3.04 -12.04 -0.02
C CYS A 186 -3.95 -11.83 1.21
N GLY A 187 -5.27 -11.71 1.05
CA GLY A 187 -6.21 -11.56 2.16
C GLY A 187 -6.08 -10.21 2.89
N VAL A 188 -5.79 -9.14 2.16
CA VAL A 188 -5.68 -7.77 2.68
C VAL A 188 -6.65 -6.84 1.95
N VAL A 189 -6.82 -5.62 2.43
CA VAL A 189 -7.68 -4.61 1.80
C VAL A 189 -6.91 -3.86 0.72
N GLY A 190 -7.48 -3.79 -0.49
CA GLY A 190 -6.91 -3.02 -1.59
C GLY A 190 -7.95 -2.09 -2.20
N LEU A 191 -7.71 -0.79 -2.16
CA LEU A 191 -8.61 0.21 -2.68
C LEU A 191 -8.04 0.88 -3.94
N LYS A 192 -8.73 0.73 -5.08
CA LYS A 192 -8.48 1.56 -6.25
C LYS A 192 -9.39 2.79 -6.18
N PRO A 193 -8.85 3.99 -5.92
CA PRO A 193 -9.64 5.21 -5.92
C PRO A 193 -10.27 5.51 -7.29
N THR A 194 -11.24 6.40 -7.30
CA THR A 194 -11.77 6.98 -8.55
C THR A 194 -10.63 7.65 -9.32
N TYR A 195 -10.62 7.48 -10.63
CA TYR A 195 -9.62 8.08 -11.52
C TYR A 195 -9.55 9.61 -11.31
N GLY A 196 -8.33 10.13 -11.22
CA GLY A 196 -8.07 11.54 -10.96
C GLY A 196 -8.16 11.98 -9.50
N LEU A 197 -8.60 11.11 -8.58
CA LEU A 197 -8.67 11.44 -7.15
C LEU A 197 -7.32 11.55 -6.47
N VAL A 198 -6.35 10.75 -6.90
CA VAL A 198 -4.97 10.73 -6.41
C VAL A 198 -4.06 11.09 -7.58
N SER A 199 -3.15 12.04 -7.38
CA SER A 199 -2.19 12.46 -8.41
C SER A 199 -1.34 11.30 -8.87
N ARG A 200 -1.06 11.26 -10.17
CA ARG A 200 -0.14 10.32 -10.84
C ARG A 200 1.21 10.95 -11.16
N PHE A 201 1.46 12.20 -10.76
CA PHE A 201 2.77 12.81 -10.96
C PHE A 201 3.84 11.99 -10.23
N GLY A 202 4.88 11.59 -10.97
CA GLY A 202 5.95 10.73 -10.46
C GLY A 202 5.63 9.24 -10.43
N LEU A 203 4.43 8.81 -10.89
CA LEU A 203 4.14 7.41 -11.18
C LEU A 203 4.66 7.06 -12.58
N VAL A 204 5.48 6.02 -12.71
CA VAL A 204 5.85 5.47 -14.01
C VAL A 204 4.62 4.80 -14.63
N ALA A 205 4.16 5.32 -15.78
CA ALA A 205 2.89 4.93 -16.36
C ALA A 205 2.90 3.51 -16.96
N PHE A 206 1.77 2.80 -16.84
CA PHE A 206 1.41 1.64 -17.65
C PHE A 206 0.41 2.05 -18.73
N ALA A 207 -0.77 2.54 -18.31
CA ALA A 207 -1.79 3.07 -19.20
C ALA A 207 -2.38 4.36 -18.59
N SER A 208 -1.91 5.50 -19.06
CA SER A 208 -2.18 6.80 -18.44
C SER A 208 -3.66 7.17 -18.31
N SER A 209 -4.55 6.59 -19.11
CA SER A 209 -6.00 6.78 -19.02
C SER A 209 -6.70 5.92 -17.96
N LEU A 210 -5.98 5.01 -17.30
CA LEU A 210 -6.53 4.04 -16.35
C LEU A 210 -5.77 3.99 -15.02
N ASP A 211 -4.47 4.30 -15.03
CA ASP A 211 -3.60 4.16 -13.87
C ASP A 211 -4.10 4.97 -12.68
N GLN A 212 -4.09 4.36 -11.50
CA GLN A 212 -4.39 5.03 -10.26
C GLN A 212 -3.55 4.47 -9.10
N ILE A 213 -3.00 5.35 -8.27
CA ILE A 213 -2.33 4.97 -7.02
C ILE A 213 -3.41 4.78 -5.94
N GLY A 214 -3.20 3.81 -5.06
CA GLY A 214 -4.12 3.59 -3.94
C GLY A 214 -3.54 2.73 -2.83
N PRO A 215 -4.28 2.67 -1.69
CA PRO A 215 -3.90 1.95 -0.49
C PRO A 215 -3.95 0.43 -0.62
N ILE A 216 -3.02 -0.25 0.08
CA ILE A 216 -3.10 -1.66 0.45
C ILE A 216 -2.85 -1.74 1.96
N THR A 217 -3.79 -2.28 2.73
CA THR A 217 -3.83 -2.17 4.20
C THR A 217 -4.38 -3.44 4.84
N LYS A 218 -4.23 -3.57 6.17
CA LYS A 218 -4.81 -4.69 6.93
C LYS A 218 -6.32 -4.61 7.01
N ASP A 219 -6.88 -3.40 7.16
CA ASP A 219 -8.32 -3.18 7.29
C ASP A 219 -8.82 -1.96 6.51
N VAL A 220 -10.14 -1.75 6.52
CA VAL A 220 -10.81 -0.68 5.76
C VAL A 220 -10.59 0.69 6.40
N THR A 221 -10.39 0.75 7.71
CA THR A 221 -10.14 2.01 8.44
C THR A 221 -8.81 2.60 8.00
N ASP A 222 -7.74 1.79 8.04
CA ASP A 222 -6.42 2.19 7.57
C ASP A 222 -6.44 2.60 6.09
N SER A 223 -7.25 1.90 5.25
CA SER A 223 -7.41 2.24 3.84
C SER A 223 -8.02 3.63 3.64
N ALA A 224 -9.05 3.99 4.43
CA ALA A 224 -9.65 5.31 4.39
C ALA A 224 -8.68 6.38 4.92
N MET A 225 -7.90 6.09 5.96
CA MET A 225 -6.88 6.98 6.51
C MET A 225 -5.77 7.25 5.50
N LEU A 226 -5.21 6.20 4.86
CA LEU A 226 -4.17 6.39 3.85
C LEU A 226 -4.71 7.13 2.61
N LEU A 227 -5.97 6.88 2.22
CA LEU A 227 -6.61 7.65 1.16
C LEU A 227 -6.74 9.14 1.53
N ASN A 228 -7.04 9.48 2.78
CA ASN A 228 -7.09 10.86 3.26
C ASN A 228 -5.74 11.58 3.08
N LEU A 229 -4.62 10.86 3.26
CA LEU A 229 -3.28 11.42 3.10
C LEU A 229 -2.95 11.69 1.64
N ILE A 230 -3.22 10.73 0.75
CA ILE A 230 -2.75 10.79 -0.65
C ILE A 230 -3.72 11.48 -1.61
N ALA A 231 -5.01 11.56 -1.30
CA ALA A 231 -6.03 12.18 -2.17
C ALA A 231 -5.88 13.70 -2.25
N GLY A 232 -6.42 14.27 -3.34
CA GLY A 232 -6.54 15.72 -3.56
C GLY A 232 -5.91 16.19 -4.86
N HIS A 233 -6.29 17.39 -5.26
CA HIS A 233 -5.87 18.02 -6.50
C HIS A 233 -4.36 18.29 -6.53
N ASP A 234 -3.78 18.12 -7.71
CA ASP A 234 -2.38 18.39 -8.00
C ASP A 234 -2.23 19.02 -9.38
N GLU A 235 -1.73 20.24 -9.42
CA GLU A 235 -1.49 20.97 -10.67
C GLU A 235 -0.41 20.33 -11.58
N LYS A 236 0.45 19.45 -10.99
CA LYS A 236 1.46 18.69 -11.73
C LYS A 236 0.84 17.54 -12.55
N ASP A 237 -0.39 17.13 -12.27
CA ASP A 237 -1.12 16.09 -13.00
C ASP A 237 -2.40 16.66 -13.62
N THR A 238 -2.38 16.86 -14.93
CA THR A 238 -3.52 17.44 -15.68
C THR A 238 -4.80 16.60 -15.61
N THR A 239 -4.73 15.36 -15.15
CA THR A 239 -5.91 14.49 -14.95
C THR A 239 -6.40 14.49 -13.52
N SER A 240 -5.71 15.19 -12.62
CA SER A 240 -6.11 15.32 -11.23
C SER A 240 -7.39 16.16 -11.10
N GLU A 241 -8.42 15.55 -10.50
CA GLU A 241 -9.71 16.19 -10.33
C GLU A 241 -9.68 17.27 -9.24
N ASN A 242 -10.18 18.47 -9.55
CA ASN A 242 -10.29 19.55 -8.57
C ASN A 242 -11.59 19.42 -7.78
N ILE A 243 -11.60 18.46 -6.85
CA ILE A 243 -12.72 18.23 -5.94
C ILE A 243 -12.33 18.58 -4.50
N PRO A 244 -13.29 19.04 -3.69
CA PRO A 244 -13.02 19.34 -2.28
C PRO A 244 -12.45 18.12 -1.53
N LYS A 245 -11.41 18.36 -0.71
CA LYS A 245 -10.86 17.32 0.18
C LYS A 245 -11.97 16.80 1.09
N LYS A 246 -12.13 15.49 1.12
CA LYS A 246 -13.11 14.79 1.97
C LYS A 246 -12.36 13.96 3.01
N ASP A 247 -13.01 13.78 4.14
CA ASP A 247 -12.57 12.79 5.13
C ASP A 247 -13.30 11.47 4.86
N TYR A 248 -12.57 10.51 4.29
CA TYR A 248 -13.12 9.21 3.88
C TYR A 248 -13.45 8.31 5.08
N THR A 249 -12.84 8.54 6.25
CA THR A 249 -13.17 7.81 7.47
C THR A 249 -14.61 8.05 7.92
N LYS A 250 -15.19 9.20 7.57
CA LYS A 250 -16.60 9.51 7.85
C LYS A 250 -17.60 8.63 7.11
N ALA A 251 -17.15 7.88 6.09
CA ALA A 251 -17.98 6.89 5.39
C ALA A 251 -18.11 5.57 6.17
N LEU A 252 -17.26 5.34 7.17
CA LEU A 252 -17.23 4.11 7.97
C LEU A 252 -18.28 4.14 9.08
N LYS A 253 -19.57 4.16 8.67
CA LYS A 253 -20.70 4.32 9.60
C LYS A 253 -21.30 3.02 10.12
N GLY A 254 -20.84 1.86 9.59
CA GLY A 254 -21.38 0.55 9.93
C GLY A 254 -22.83 0.29 9.47
N ASP A 255 -23.50 1.28 8.86
CA ASP A 255 -24.86 1.13 8.33
C ASP A 255 -24.84 1.22 6.79
N VAL A 256 -25.25 0.14 6.16
CA VAL A 256 -25.35 -0.01 4.70
C VAL A 256 -26.80 -0.23 4.23
N LYS A 257 -27.78 -0.07 5.13
CA LYS A 257 -29.18 -0.32 4.82
C LYS A 257 -29.67 0.59 3.68
N GLY A 258 -30.27 -0.03 2.69
CA GLY A 258 -30.79 0.66 1.51
C GLY A 258 -29.79 0.93 0.39
N LEU A 259 -28.51 0.57 0.55
CA LEU A 259 -27.57 0.58 -0.55
C LEU A 259 -27.94 -0.48 -1.59
N LYS A 260 -27.87 -0.11 -2.88
CA LYS A 260 -28.07 -1.03 -3.99
C LYS A 260 -26.75 -1.61 -4.43
N ILE A 261 -26.58 -2.93 -4.28
CA ILE A 261 -25.37 -3.65 -4.68
C ILE A 261 -25.68 -4.42 -5.98
N GLY A 262 -24.94 -4.09 -7.05
CA GLY A 262 -25.03 -4.81 -8.32
C GLY A 262 -24.11 -6.04 -8.33
N ILE A 263 -24.61 -7.15 -8.87
CA ILE A 263 -23.85 -8.39 -9.07
C ILE A 263 -23.71 -8.60 -10.59
N PRO A 264 -22.54 -8.26 -11.19
CA PRO A 264 -22.35 -8.39 -12.63
C PRO A 264 -22.34 -9.86 -13.06
N LYS A 265 -23.24 -10.24 -13.96
CA LYS A 265 -23.31 -11.64 -14.49
C LYS A 265 -21.98 -12.07 -15.12
N GLN A 266 -21.25 -11.13 -15.72
CA GLN A 266 -19.96 -11.37 -16.39
C GLN A 266 -18.87 -11.86 -15.42
N TYR A 267 -18.99 -11.60 -14.11
CA TYR A 267 -18.04 -12.05 -13.11
C TYR A 267 -18.25 -13.50 -12.67
N TYR A 268 -19.37 -14.12 -13.09
CA TYR A 268 -19.73 -15.50 -12.76
C TYR A 268 -19.66 -16.42 -14.00
N GLY A 269 -18.77 -16.10 -14.95
CA GLY A 269 -18.54 -16.88 -16.16
C GLY A 269 -17.89 -18.24 -15.91
N GLU A 270 -17.60 -18.95 -16.99
CA GLU A 270 -16.83 -20.21 -16.94
C GLU A 270 -15.41 -19.97 -16.40
N GLY A 271 -14.90 -20.92 -15.61
CA GLY A 271 -13.52 -20.89 -15.08
C GLY A 271 -13.33 -20.33 -13.67
N ILE A 272 -14.40 -19.87 -13.00
CA ILE A 272 -14.31 -19.53 -11.57
C ILE A 272 -14.25 -20.82 -10.75
N ASN A 273 -13.26 -20.89 -9.83
CA ASN A 273 -13.19 -21.96 -8.85
C ASN A 273 -14.47 -22.00 -7.98
N GLU A 274 -15.06 -23.17 -7.78
CA GLU A 274 -16.32 -23.31 -7.06
C GLU A 274 -16.22 -22.88 -5.57
N GLU A 275 -15.06 -23.02 -4.92
CA GLU A 275 -14.85 -22.52 -3.56
C GLU A 275 -14.90 -21.00 -3.51
N VAL A 276 -14.26 -20.31 -4.49
CA VAL A 276 -14.33 -18.85 -4.63
C VAL A 276 -15.77 -18.39 -4.86
N LYS A 277 -16.50 -19.07 -5.74
CA LYS A 277 -17.91 -18.78 -6.02
C LYS A 277 -18.80 -18.96 -4.79
N ALA A 278 -18.55 -20.01 -3.99
CA ALA A 278 -19.27 -20.22 -2.73
C ALA A 278 -19.02 -19.09 -1.73
N LYS A 279 -17.77 -18.62 -1.58
CA LYS A 279 -17.44 -17.50 -0.69
C LYS A 279 -18.02 -16.17 -1.15
N LEU A 280 -18.08 -15.91 -2.44
CA LEU A 280 -18.79 -14.75 -2.99
C LEU A 280 -20.30 -14.82 -2.70
N GLN A 281 -20.91 -16.00 -2.80
CA GLN A 281 -22.33 -16.20 -2.47
C GLN A 281 -22.59 -15.97 -0.98
N GLU A 282 -21.74 -16.45 -0.08
CA GLU A 282 -21.83 -16.18 1.36
C GLU A 282 -21.78 -14.66 1.65
N ALA A 283 -20.89 -13.92 0.99
CA ALA A 283 -20.81 -12.46 1.11
C ALA A 283 -22.11 -11.78 0.65
N ILE A 284 -22.65 -12.20 -0.51
CA ILE A 284 -23.93 -11.68 -1.03
C ILE A 284 -25.07 -11.90 -0.03
N GLU A 285 -25.18 -13.10 0.55
CA GLU A 285 -26.22 -13.39 1.55
C GLU A 285 -26.03 -12.58 2.84
N THR A 286 -24.80 -12.26 3.21
CA THR A 286 -24.51 -11.38 4.35
C THR A 286 -25.01 -9.96 4.09
N TYR A 287 -24.79 -9.41 2.89
CA TYR A 287 -25.29 -8.07 2.53
C TYR A 287 -26.80 -7.97 2.35
N LYS A 288 -27.50 -9.08 2.17
CA LYS A 288 -28.99 -9.10 2.11
C LYS A 288 -29.66 -9.02 3.48
N LYS A 289 -28.97 -9.35 4.55
CA LYS A 289 -29.44 -9.29 5.95
C LYS A 289 -29.37 -7.88 6.51
#